data_476e322a13bc4bebce612ac256fa6831
#
_entry.id   476e322a13bc4bebce612ac256fa6831
#
_cell.length_a   1.000
_cell.length_b   1.000
_cell.length_c   1.000
_cell.angle_alpha   90.00
_cell.angle_beta   90.00
_cell.angle_gamma   90.00
#
_symmetry.space_group_name_H-M   'P 1'
#
loop_
_entity.id
_entity.type
_entity.pdbx_description
1 polymer ?
#
loop_
_entity_poly.entity_id
_entity_poly.type
_entity_poly.pdbx_seq_one_letter_code
_entity_poly.pdbx_strand_id
1 'polypeptide(L)'
;MWSAEIKAKILQMPIYQQARHIMLYAALPDEANITSIIFDPSAISKRFWFPKIIDAETIIPHLYSPEKGFTTDSEKTPYQIKEPRGKIQSVWPDLDLIIVPGLAFDHAGHRLGRGKGFYDRFLRKYPQCYKVGICFPYQLVNEIPVSEHDINMDLIISVSNKMSEKKDSESTTVSF
;
A
#
# COMPACT_ATOMS: atom_id res chain seq x y z
N MET A 1 2.84 10.64 -11.75
CA MET A 1 2.06 11.72 -11.13
C MET A 1 1.33 11.21 -9.89
N TRP A 2 0.34 10.33 -9.98
CA TRP A 2 -0.46 9.85 -8.84
C TRP A 2 0.34 9.19 -7.70
N SER A 3 1.33 8.33 -8.01
CA SER A 3 2.17 7.73 -6.96
C SER A 3 2.92 8.76 -6.13
N ALA A 4 3.37 9.87 -6.72
CA ALA A 4 4.03 10.94 -6.01
C ALA A 4 3.06 11.72 -5.10
N GLU A 5 1.82 11.94 -5.54
CA GLU A 5 0.79 12.59 -4.72
C GLU A 5 0.36 11.70 -3.54
N ILE A 6 0.19 10.39 -3.77
CA ILE A 6 -0.07 9.41 -2.70
C ILE A 6 1.08 9.40 -1.70
N LYS A 7 2.33 9.34 -2.18
CA LYS A 7 3.52 9.42 -1.32
C LYS A 7 3.49 10.68 -0.45
N ALA A 8 3.23 11.85 -1.04
CA ALA A 8 3.18 13.11 -0.30
C ALA A 8 2.10 13.09 0.81
N LYS A 9 0.94 12.52 0.54
CA LYS A 9 -0.13 12.35 1.55
C LYS A 9 0.34 11.42 2.69
N ILE A 10 0.99 10.30 2.38
CA ILE A 10 1.50 9.38 3.40
C ILE A 10 2.52 10.08 4.31
N LEU A 11 3.47 10.83 3.74
CA LEU A 11 4.49 11.54 4.49
C LEU A 11 3.92 12.58 5.47
N GLN A 12 2.73 13.12 5.19
CA GLN A 12 2.05 14.09 6.04
C GLN A 12 1.16 13.46 7.13
N MET A 13 0.94 12.14 7.10
CA MET A 13 0.09 11.48 8.09
C MET A 13 0.74 11.48 9.48
N PRO A 14 0.01 11.87 10.54
CA PRO A 14 0.52 11.78 11.92
C PRO A 14 1.01 10.40 12.30
N ILE A 15 0.27 9.35 11.89
CA ILE A 15 0.67 7.96 12.16
C ILE A 15 1.98 7.60 11.46
N TYR A 16 2.22 8.06 10.23
CA TYR A 16 3.50 7.85 9.55
C TYR A 16 4.65 8.56 10.30
N GLN A 17 4.42 9.79 10.75
CA GLN A 17 5.44 10.57 11.47
C GLN A 17 5.88 9.87 12.75
N GLN A 18 4.95 9.27 13.49
CA GLN A 18 5.18 8.60 14.76
C GLN A 18 5.68 7.16 14.61
N ALA A 19 5.31 6.48 13.53
CA ALA A 19 5.65 5.09 13.28
C ALA A 19 7.16 4.87 13.19
N ARG A 20 7.63 3.78 13.80
CA ARG A 20 9.01 3.29 13.71
C ARG A 20 9.14 2.07 12.82
N HIS A 21 8.20 1.14 12.90
CA HIS A 21 8.15 -0.07 12.11
C HIS A 21 7.01 0.00 11.09
N ILE A 22 7.37 0.22 9.84
CA ILE A 22 6.41 0.44 8.75
C ILE A 22 6.54 -0.68 7.73
N MET A 23 5.44 -1.37 7.44
CA MET A 23 5.43 -2.32 6.33
C MET A 23 4.90 -1.64 5.07
N LEU A 24 5.70 -1.71 4.02
CA LEU A 24 5.37 -1.29 2.67
C LEU A 24 5.17 -2.53 1.79
N TYR A 25 4.92 -2.33 0.52
CA TYR A 25 4.92 -3.37 -0.51
C TYR A 25 5.80 -2.96 -1.69
N ALA A 26 6.31 -3.93 -2.43
CA ALA A 26 6.98 -3.70 -3.70
C ALA A 26 5.92 -3.68 -4.80
N ALA A 27 5.68 -2.50 -5.38
CA ALA A 27 4.57 -2.26 -6.28
C ALA A 27 4.67 -3.11 -7.57
N LEU A 28 3.55 -3.71 -7.94
CA LEU A 28 3.31 -4.25 -9.27
C LEU A 28 3.01 -3.11 -10.26
N PRO A 29 3.02 -3.37 -11.58
CA PRO A 29 2.81 -2.31 -12.58
C PRO A 29 1.48 -1.56 -12.47
N ASP A 30 0.45 -2.19 -11.93
CA ASP A 30 -0.89 -1.64 -11.71
C ASP A 30 -1.11 -1.08 -10.30
N GLU A 31 -0.06 -1.00 -9.48
CA GLU A 31 -0.10 -0.51 -8.11
C GLU A 31 0.66 0.82 -7.95
N ALA A 32 0.25 1.62 -6.98
CA ALA A 32 0.93 2.88 -6.67
C ALA A 32 2.34 2.61 -6.12
N ASN A 33 3.35 3.05 -6.82
CA ASN A 33 4.74 2.86 -6.38
C ASN A 33 5.15 3.95 -5.39
N ILE A 34 5.21 3.57 -4.13
CA ILE A 34 5.62 4.43 -3.01
C ILE A 34 6.97 4.04 -2.40
N THR A 35 7.68 3.09 -2.99
CA THR A 35 8.94 2.54 -2.45
C THR A 35 9.98 3.63 -2.17
N SER A 36 9.96 4.74 -2.92
CA SER A 36 10.87 5.88 -2.70
C SER A 36 10.69 6.58 -1.34
N ILE A 37 9.67 6.26 -0.56
CA ILE A 37 9.50 6.73 0.83
C ILE A 37 10.72 6.36 1.70
N ILE A 38 11.34 5.20 1.46
CA ILE A 38 12.50 4.72 2.24
C ILE A 38 13.71 5.65 2.13
N PHE A 39 13.77 6.50 1.12
CA PHE A 39 14.84 7.49 0.90
C PHE A 39 14.45 8.90 1.33
N ASP A 40 13.26 9.09 1.90
CA ASP A 40 12.84 10.39 2.40
C ASP A 40 13.63 10.78 3.66
N PRO A 41 14.00 12.06 3.86
CA PRO A 41 14.70 12.49 5.07
C PRO A 41 13.99 12.12 6.38
N SER A 42 12.64 12.07 6.38
CA SER A 42 11.85 11.65 7.56
C SER A 42 11.97 10.15 7.87
N ALA A 43 12.56 9.37 6.96
CA ALA A 43 12.70 7.92 7.10
C ALA A 43 13.91 7.49 7.97
N ILE A 44 14.79 8.42 8.34
CA ILE A 44 16.09 8.12 8.99
C ILE A 44 15.96 7.32 10.29
N SER A 45 14.88 7.51 11.05
CA SER A 45 14.62 6.80 12.31
C SER A 45 13.67 5.62 12.16
N LYS A 46 13.26 5.30 10.95
CA LYS A 46 12.25 4.30 10.64
C LYS A 46 12.87 3.00 10.12
N ARG A 47 12.19 1.89 10.36
CA ARG A 47 12.53 0.58 9.83
C ARG A 47 11.43 0.14 8.87
N PHE A 48 11.82 -0.14 7.63
CA PHE A 48 10.89 -0.55 6.59
C PHE A 48 10.93 -2.05 6.39
N TRP A 49 9.75 -2.63 6.32
CA TRP A 49 9.50 -4.04 6.10
C TRP A 49 8.74 -4.22 4.81
N PHE A 50 8.98 -5.31 4.13
CA PHE A 50 8.26 -5.69 2.91
C PHE A 50 7.77 -7.12 3.02
N PRO A 51 6.67 -7.48 2.34
CA PRO A 51 6.20 -8.84 2.34
C PRO A 51 7.22 -9.76 1.68
N LYS A 52 7.50 -10.88 2.32
CA LYS A 52 8.21 -12.01 1.76
C LYS A 52 7.30 -13.23 1.75
N ILE A 53 7.15 -13.82 0.58
CA ILE A 53 6.36 -15.05 0.40
C ILE A 53 7.23 -16.24 0.85
N ILE A 54 6.73 -17.01 1.79
CA ILE A 54 7.42 -18.20 2.30
C ILE A 54 6.77 -19.50 1.86
N ASP A 55 5.47 -19.50 1.56
CA ASP A 55 4.71 -20.61 1.00
C ASP A 55 3.49 -20.12 0.21
N ALA A 56 2.62 -21.03 -0.23
CA ALA A 56 1.45 -20.73 -1.06
C ALA A 56 0.41 -19.83 -0.38
N GLU A 57 0.45 -19.67 0.94
CA GLU A 57 -0.57 -18.97 1.73
C GLU A 57 -0.01 -17.91 2.66
N THR A 58 1.30 -17.89 2.90
CA THR A 58 1.92 -17.11 3.98
C THR A 58 2.87 -16.07 3.44
N ILE A 59 2.66 -14.83 3.90
CA ILE A 59 3.66 -13.77 3.82
C ILE A 59 4.13 -13.40 5.22
N ILE A 60 5.39 -12.99 5.31
CA ILE A 60 6.01 -12.50 6.53
C ILE A 60 6.67 -11.14 6.29
N PRO A 61 6.81 -10.29 7.32
CA PRO A 61 7.57 -9.06 7.17
C PRO A 61 9.06 -9.37 7.08
N HIS A 62 9.72 -8.86 6.07
CA HIS A 62 11.16 -8.96 5.87
C HIS A 62 11.77 -7.57 5.90
N LEU A 63 12.75 -7.36 6.79
CA LEU A 63 13.41 -6.06 6.97
C LEU A 63 14.20 -5.66 5.72
N TYR A 64 13.92 -4.47 5.21
CA TYR A 64 14.72 -3.87 4.14
C TYR A 64 16.04 -3.34 4.69
N SER A 65 17.14 -3.63 3.98
CA SER A 65 18.45 -3.05 4.20
C SER A 65 18.90 -2.33 2.93
N PRO A 66 19.23 -1.02 3.01
CA PRO A 66 19.72 -0.28 1.83
C PRO A 66 20.96 -0.91 1.20
N GLU A 67 21.84 -1.50 2.01
CA GLU A 67 23.09 -2.15 1.56
C GLU A 67 22.83 -3.40 0.72
N LYS A 68 21.75 -4.14 1.02
CA LYS A 68 21.40 -5.39 0.36
C LYS A 68 20.42 -5.19 -0.79
N GLY A 69 19.57 -4.17 -0.69
CA GLY A 69 18.53 -3.87 -1.68
C GLY A 69 17.47 -4.97 -1.82
N PHE A 70 16.84 -4.99 -2.99
CA PHE A 70 15.85 -6.00 -3.36
C PHE A 70 16.46 -7.12 -4.21
N THR A 71 15.86 -8.30 -4.16
CA THR A 71 16.19 -9.38 -5.08
C THR A 71 15.75 -9.04 -6.50
N THR A 72 16.55 -9.48 -7.48
CA THR A 72 16.17 -9.43 -8.89
C THR A 72 15.62 -10.78 -9.38
N ASP A 73 15.73 -11.84 -8.56
CA ASP A 73 15.27 -13.19 -8.89
C ASP A 73 13.75 -13.29 -8.70
N SER A 74 13.04 -12.52 -9.50
CA SER A 74 11.57 -12.48 -9.50
C SER A 74 10.91 -13.75 -10.05
N GLU A 75 11.70 -14.65 -10.70
CA GLU A 75 11.17 -15.89 -11.29
C GLU A 75 10.59 -16.87 -10.26
N LYS A 76 10.99 -16.75 -9.00
CA LYS A 76 10.56 -17.65 -7.91
C LYS A 76 9.31 -17.17 -7.16
N THR A 77 8.87 -15.94 -7.40
CA THR A 77 7.70 -15.38 -6.71
C THR A 77 6.51 -15.25 -7.65
N PRO A 78 5.28 -15.57 -7.19
CA PRO A 78 4.09 -15.23 -7.94
C PRO A 78 4.10 -13.73 -8.28
N TYR A 79 3.77 -13.38 -9.52
CA TYR A 79 3.74 -11.99 -10.02
C TYR A 79 5.10 -11.28 -10.10
N GLN A 80 6.24 -11.99 -9.99
CA GLN A 80 7.58 -11.38 -10.07
C GLN A 80 7.80 -10.26 -9.04
N ILE A 81 7.28 -10.42 -7.84
CA ILE A 81 7.38 -9.44 -6.75
C ILE A 81 8.82 -9.31 -6.29
N LYS A 82 9.31 -8.08 -6.18
CA LYS A 82 10.63 -7.80 -5.60
C LYS A 82 10.56 -7.96 -4.08
N GLU A 83 11.45 -8.74 -3.54
CA GLU A 83 11.57 -8.96 -2.08
C GLU A 83 12.90 -8.40 -1.56
N PRO A 84 12.99 -7.93 -0.30
CA PRO A 84 14.27 -7.56 0.28
C PRO A 84 15.23 -8.74 0.31
N ARG A 85 16.52 -8.44 0.09
CA ARG A 85 17.58 -9.44 0.24
C ARG A 85 18.00 -9.58 1.70
N GLY A 86 18.43 -10.75 2.08
CA GLY A 86 19.03 -11.03 3.39
C GLY A 86 18.42 -12.26 4.07
N LYS A 87 18.87 -12.49 5.31
CA LYS A 87 18.33 -13.57 6.13
C LYS A 87 16.96 -13.17 6.66
N ILE A 88 16.03 -14.12 6.66
CA ILE A 88 14.72 -13.96 7.30
C ILE A 88 14.96 -13.80 8.81
N GLN A 89 14.31 -12.80 9.40
CA GLN A 89 14.33 -12.61 10.84
C GLN A 89 13.52 -13.73 11.51
N SER A 90 14.00 -14.21 12.65
CA SER A 90 13.28 -15.19 13.48
C SER A 90 12.25 -14.53 14.42
N VAL A 91 12.38 -13.23 14.64
CA VAL A 91 11.49 -12.43 15.48
C VAL A 91 11.07 -11.18 14.68
N TRP A 92 9.78 -10.92 14.65
CA TRP A 92 9.21 -9.74 13.99
C TRP A 92 8.71 -8.75 15.04
N PRO A 93 8.91 -7.44 14.80
CA PRO A 93 8.39 -6.41 15.71
C PRO A 93 6.87 -6.29 15.58
N ASP A 94 6.29 -5.62 16.54
CA ASP A 94 4.98 -5.02 16.35
C ASP A 94 5.12 -3.94 15.27
N LEU A 95 4.29 -4.04 14.23
CA LEU A 95 4.24 -3.06 13.17
C LEU A 95 3.32 -1.91 13.61
N ASP A 96 3.79 -0.68 13.42
CA ASP A 96 2.98 0.51 13.73
C ASP A 96 2.02 0.84 12.58
N LEU A 97 2.50 0.68 11.36
CA LEU A 97 1.80 1.06 10.15
C LEU A 97 2.03 0.02 9.05
N ILE A 98 0.95 -0.41 8.40
CA ILE A 98 1.01 -1.24 7.20
C ILE A 98 0.35 -0.50 6.05
N ILE A 99 1.09 -0.29 4.96
CA ILE A 99 0.55 0.20 3.70
C ILE A 99 0.18 -1.00 2.84
N VAL A 100 -1.09 -1.07 2.45
CA VAL A 100 -1.69 -2.26 1.84
C VAL A 100 -2.07 -1.98 0.38
N PRO A 101 -1.61 -2.80 -0.58
CA PRO A 101 -2.04 -2.72 -1.97
C PRO A 101 -3.37 -3.45 -2.19
N GLY A 102 -4.04 -3.14 -3.30
CA GLY A 102 -5.26 -3.84 -3.71
C GLY A 102 -5.62 -3.56 -5.16
N LEU A 103 -6.49 -4.39 -5.72
CA LEU A 103 -7.08 -4.17 -7.04
C LEU A 103 -8.12 -3.06 -6.99
N ALA A 104 -8.90 -2.99 -5.89
CA ALA A 104 -9.86 -1.93 -5.64
C ALA A 104 -10.05 -1.73 -4.13
N PHE A 105 -10.58 -0.56 -3.78
CA PHE A 105 -10.99 -0.18 -2.43
C PHE A 105 -12.32 0.53 -2.48
N ASP A 106 -13.06 0.55 -1.37
CA ASP A 106 -14.25 1.37 -1.21
C ASP A 106 -14.13 2.33 -0.02
N HIS A 107 -15.10 3.24 0.09
CA HIS A 107 -15.09 4.26 1.15
C HIS A 107 -15.34 3.70 2.56
N ALA A 108 -15.81 2.45 2.68
CA ALA A 108 -15.99 1.76 3.95
C ALA A 108 -14.69 1.08 4.45
N GLY A 109 -13.62 1.14 3.65
CA GLY A 109 -12.33 0.53 3.99
C GLY A 109 -12.19 -0.92 3.52
N HIS A 110 -13.14 -1.43 2.73
CA HIS A 110 -13.01 -2.76 2.17
C HIS A 110 -12.00 -2.78 1.03
N ARG A 111 -11.36 -3.94 0.85
CA ARG A 111 -10.29 -4.13 -0.11
C ARG A 111 -10.54 -5.36 -0.97
N LEU A 112 -10.45 -5.21 -2.29
CA LEU A 112 -10.39 -6.32 -3.22
C LEU A 112 -8.92 -6.68 -3.48
N GLY A 113 -8.52 -7.88 -3.05
CA GLY A 113 -7.20 -8.44 -3.33
C GLY A 113 -7.18 -9.30 -4.58
N ARG A 114 -6.03 -9.93 -4.86
CA ARG A 114 -5.82 -10.81 -6.03
C ARG A 114 -6.29 -12.26 -5.79
N GLY A 115 -7.15 -12.50 -4.81
CA GLY A 115 -7.81 -13.78 -4.57
C GLY A 115 -7.00 -14.81 -3.77
N LYS A 116 -5.74 -14.54 -3.41
CA LYS A 116 -4.93 -15.50 -2.62
C LYS A 116 -5.05 -15.34 -1.11
N GLY A 117 -5.71 -14.29 -0.61
CA GLY A 117 -5.93 -14.03 0.82
C GLY A 117 -4.66 -13.78 1.64
N PHE A 118 -3.51 -13.55 1.02
CA PHE A 118 -2.24 -13.32 1.71
C PHE A 118 -2.32 -12.19 2.74
N TYR A 119 -2.85 -11.04 2.30
CA TYR A 119 -2.95 -9.87 3.19
C TYR A 119 -3.97 -10.07 4.29
N ASP A 120 -5.12 -10.71 4.03
CA ASP A 120 -6.15 -10.90 5.07
C ASP A 120 -5.63 -11.82 6.17
N ARG A 121 -4.97 -12.92 5.81
CA ARG A 121 -4.30 -13.81 6.79
C ARG A 121 -3.16 -13.10 7.53
N PHE A 122 -2.39 -12.27 6.85
CA PHE A 122 -1.30 -11.51 7.45
C PHE A 122 -1.82 -10.44 8.41
N LEU A 123 -2.74 -9.58 7.97
CA LEU A 123 -3.27 -8.46 8.74
C LEU A 123 -3.98 -8.92 10.02
N ARG A 124 -4.58 -10.12 10.00
CA ARG A 124 -5.21 -10.73 11.19
C ARG A 124 -4.21 -10.95 12.33
N LYS A 125 -2.93 -11.14 12.02
CA LYS A 125 -1.86 -11.29 13.02
C LYS A 125 -1.43 -9.95 13.63
N TYR A 126 -1.85 -8.82 13.04
CA TYR A 126 -1.50 -7.47 13.47
C TYR A 126 -2.76 -6.62 13.73
N PRO A 127 -3.63 -7.02 14.68
CA PRO A 127 -4.92 -6.35 14.89
C PRO A 127 -4.76 -4.90 15.36
N GLN A 128 -3.69 -4.58 16.10
CA GLN A 128 -3.42 -3.25 16.65
C GLN A 128 -2.68 -2.31 15.68
N CYS A 129 -2.19 -2.84 14.56
CA CYS A 129 -1.47 -2.04 13.58
C CYS A 129 -2.43 -1.18 12.76
N TYR A 130 -2.05 0.06 12.47
CA TYR A 130 -2.82 0.93 11.58
C TYR A 130 -2.64 0.51 10.12
N LYS A 131 -3.74 0.29 9.42
CA LYS A 131 -3.79 -0.26 8.06
C LYS A 131 -4.25 0.81 7.09
N VAL A 132 -3.41 1.15 6.13
CA VAL A 132 -3.72 2.16 5.11
C VAL A 132 -3.73 1.51 3.75
N GLY A 133 -4.90 1.45 3.13
CA GLY A 133 -5.05 1.10 1.73
C GLY A 133 -4.67 2.27 0.84
N ILE A 134 -3.93 2.02 -0.23
CA ILE A 134 -3.63 3.05 -1.22
C ILE A 134 -4.03 2.60 -2.62
N CYS A 135 -4.59 3.52 -3.39
CA CYS A 135 -5.10 3.21 -4.72
C CYS A 135 -5.06 4.42 -5.65
N PHE A 136 -5.09 4.14 -6.93
CA PHE A 136 -5.36 5.16 -7.94
C PHE A 136 -6.85 5.52 -7.96
N PRO A 137 -7.24 6.69 -8.50
CA PRO A 137 -8.63 7.13 -8.50
C PRO A 137 -9.62 6.13 -9.10
N TYR A 138 -9.22 5.43 -10.16
CA TYR A 138 -10.07 4.43 -10.83
C TYR A 138 -10.21 3.10 -10.06
N GLN A 139 -9.40 2.89 -9.03
CA GLN A 139 -9.47 1.74 -8.14
C GLN A 139 -10.36 2.00 -6.91
N LEU A 140 -10.80 3.25 -6.70
CA LEU A 140 -11.76 3.59 -5.66
C LEU A 140 -13.17 3.41 -6.20
N VAL A 141 -13.88 2.42 -5.70
CA VAL A 141 -15.22 2.01 -6.16
C VAL A 141 -16.28 2.30 -5.09
N ASN A 142 -17.56 2.22 -5.45
CA ASN A 142 -18.64 2.50 -4.52
C ASN A 142 -18.76 1.44 -3.43
N GLU A 143 -18.64 0.16 -3.80
CA GLU A 143 -18.84 -0.97 -2.89
C GLU A 143 -18.02 -2.17 -3.35
N ILE A 144 -17.48 -2.91 -2.39
CA ILE A 144 -16.78 -4.18 -2.59
C ILE A 144 -17.51 -5.26 -1.82
N PRO A 145 -17.82 -6.42 -2.44
CA PRO A 145 -18.35 -7.58 -1.73
C PRO A 145 -17.37 -8.01 -0.63
N VAL A 146 -17.89 -8.22 0.57
CA VAL A 146 -17.09 -8.59 1.75
C VAL A 146 -17.43 -9.99 2.23
N SER A 147 -16.45 -10.64 2.83
CA SER A 147 -16.59 -11.90 3.56
C SER A 147 -16.18 -11.71 5.03
N GLU A 148 -16.56 -12.67 5.88
CA GLU A 148 -16.20 -12.66 7.31
C GLU A 148 -14.67 -12.74 7.56
N HIS A 149 -13.92 -13.08 6.54
CA HIS A 149 -12.46 -13.24 6.63
C HIS A 149 -11.69 -12.00 6.18
N ASP A 150 -12.33 -11.03 5.59
CA ASP A 150 -11.70 -9.81 5.08
C ASP A 150 -11.34 -8.88 6.24
N ILE A 151 -10.23 -8.19 6.09
CA ILE A 151 -9.75 -7.21 7.08
C ILE A 151 -9.86 -5.82 6.47
N ASN A 152 -10.63 -4.96 7.15
CA ASN A 152 -10.84 -3.58 6.73
C ASN A 152 -9.57 -2.74 6.92
N MET A 153 -9.42 -1.76 6.04
CA MET A 153 -8.44 -0.71 6.20
C MET A 153 -8.97 0.37 7.16
N ASP A 154 -8.07 0.94 7.97
CA ASP A 154 -8.40 2.07 8.85
C ASP A 154 -8.50 3.37 8.06
N LEU A 155 -7.81 3.47 6.92
CA LEU A 155 -7.84 4.61 6.02
C LEU A 155 -7.59 4.17 4.57
N ILE A 156 -8.27 4.82 3.62
CA ILE A 156 -7.95 4.71 2.19
C ILE A 156 -7.38 6.04 1.69
N ILE A 157 -6.22 5.98 1.04
CA ILE A 157 -5.61 7.12 0.36
C ILE A 157 -5.73 6.94 -1.14
N SER A 158 -6.43 7.88 -1.75
CA SER A 158 -6.45 8.09 -3.19
C SER A 158 -6.15 9.55 -3.51
N VAL A 159 -6.02 9.87 -4.78
CA VAL A 159 -5.85 11.24 -5.28
C VAL A 159 -7.04 11.64 -6.13
N SER A 160 -7.34 12.92 -6.19
CA SER A 160 -8.45 13.41 -7.02
C SER A 160 -8.16 13.19 -8.51
N ASN A 161 -9.16 12.78 -9.25
CA ASN A 161 -9.06 12.69 -10.70
C ASN A 161 -9.21 14.11 -11.29
N LYS A 162 -8.09 14.80 -11.55
CA LYS A 162 -8.08 16.17 -12.08
C LYS A 162 -8.70 16.31 -13.49
N MET A 163 -9.18 15.23 -14.11
CA MET A 163 -9.79 15.28 -15.44
C MET A 163 -11.27 15.64 -15.44
N SER A 164 -11.95 15.71 -14.30
CA SER A 164 -13.39 16.03 -14.22
C SER A 164 -13.72 17.53 -14.07
N GLU A 165 -12.73 18.40 -13.86
CA GLU A 165 -12.99 19.84 -13.62
C GLU A 165 -12.98 20.73 -14.88
N LYS A 166 -12.89 20.17 -16.09
CA LYS A 166 -12.82 20.96 -17.35
C LYS A 166 -14.08 20.95 -18.21
N LYS A 167 -15.26 20.58 -17.70
CA LYS A 167 -16.47 20.51 -18.54
C LYS A 167 -17.64 21.39 -18.15
N ASP A 168 -17.54 22.24 -17.14
CA ASP A 168 -18.69 23.06 -16.71
C ASP A 168 -18.47 24.60 -16.80
N SER A 169 -17.62 25.06 -17.70
CA SER A 169 -17.44 26.50 -17.89
C SER A 169 -17.48 26.92 -19.35
N GLU A 170 -18.47 26.48 -20.14
CA GLU A 170 -18.86 27.08 -21.40
C GLU A 170 -20.36 26.83 -21.65
N SER A 171 -21.20 27.52 -20.91
CA SER A 171 -22.55 27.86 -21.40
C SER A 171 -22.58 29.36 -21.59
N THR A 172 -22.22 29.77 -22.79
CA THR A 172 -22.35 31.11 -23.30
C THR A 172 -23.83 31.52 -23.32
N THR A 173 -24.17 32.48 -22.51
CA THR A 173 -25.44 33.20 -22.60
C THR A 173 -25.36 34.11 -23.81
N VAL A 174 -26.06 33.79 -24.87
CA VAL A 174 -26.37 34.72 -25.94
C VAL A 174 -27.70 35.36 -25.59
N SER A 175 -27.69 36.64 -25.26
CA SER A 175 -28.87 37.49 -25.13
C SER A 175 -29.10 38.23 -26.43
N PHE A 176 -30.34 38.18 -26.92
CA PHE A 176 -30.86 39.06 -27.97
C PHE A 176 -31.29 40.40 -27.36
#